data_2517c7a07b6fe1f69bd479ca7baac43c
#
_entry.id   2517c7a07b6fe1f69bd479ca7baac43c
#
_cell.length_a   1.000
_cell.length_b   1.000
_cell.length_c   1.000
_cell.angle_alpha   90.00
_cell.angle_beta   90.00
_cell.angle_gamma   90.00
#
_symmetry.space_group_name_H-M   'P 1'
#
loop_
_entity.id
_entity.type
_entity.pdbx_description
1 polymer ?
#
loop_
_entity_poly.entity_id
_entity_poly.type
_entity_poly.pdbx_seq_one_letter_code
_entity_poly.pdbx_strand_id
1 'polypeptide(L)'
;KKLIGINKPYFVHKSSYIDNNVEIGEGTKIWHFTHILSNTKIGKNCSIGQNVSIGPNVIIGDNVKIQNNVSLYEGLIVENDVFIGPSAVFTNVLNPRATISRKNEFKQTILKKGCSIGANATIVCGHIIGEYSLVAAGAVVTKNVGKNEVVVGNPAIYKWMICKCGKNYGRDYVVCENCK
;
A
#
# COMPACT_ATOMS: atom_id res chain seq x y z
N LYS A 1 31.52 7.45 -27.45
CA LYS A 1 30.56 8.48 -26.97
C LYS A 1 30.16 8.11 -25.56
N LYS A 2 30.66 8.85 -24.54
CA LYS A 2 30.17 8.73 -23.16
C LYS A 2 28.72 9.16 -23.13
N LEU A 3 27.82 8.22 -22.84
CA LEU A 3 26.44 8.54 -22.44
C LEU A 3 26.54 9.28 -21.10
N ILE A 4 26.18 10.55 -21.11
CA ILE A 4 26.05 11.36 -19.90
C ILE A 4 24.92 10.70 -19.11
N GLY A 5 25.27 10.01 -18.02
CA GLY A 5 24.29 9.39 -17.12
C GLY A 5 23.44 10.50 -16.51
N ILE A 6 22.16 10.55 -16.91
CA ILE A 6 21.17 11.36 -16.21
C ILE A 6 21.09 10.78 -14.80
N ASN A 7 21.58 11.52 -13.81
CA ASN A 7 21.44 11.14 -12.40
C ASN A 7 19.95 11.07 -12.10
N LYS A 8 19.40 9.86 -12.02
CA LYS A 8 17.98 9.67 -11.68
C LYS A 8 17.76 10.24 -10.27
N PRO A 9 16.68 11.00 -10.04
CA PRO A 9 16.40 11.58 -8.73
C PRO A 9 15.95 10.54 -7.69
N TYR A 10 15.93 9.28 -8.04
CA TYR A 10 15.53 8.15 -7.20
C TYR A 10 16.53 6.98 -7.33
N PHE A 11 16.53 6.09 -6.33
CA PHE A 11 17.37 4.90 -6.30
C PHE A 11 16.61 3.66 -6.75
N VAL A 12 17.20 2.84 -7.63
CA VAL A 12 16.70 1.51 -8.00
C VAL A 12 17.86 0.52 -7.89
N HIS A 13 17.70 -0.51 -7.09
CA HIS A 13 18.69 -1.58 -7.02
C HIS A 13 18.79 -2.33 -8.36
N LYS A 14 20.01 -2.68 -8.75
CA LYS A 14 20.32 -3.30 -10.06
C LYS A 14 19.56 -4.61 -10.37
N SER A 15 19.07 -5.31 -9.34
CA SER A 15 18.27 -6.55 -9.49
C SER A 15 16.79 -6.29 -9.69
N SER A 16 16.34 -5.04 -9.69
CA SER A 16 14.93 -4.68 -9.84
C SER A 16 14.61 -4.31 -11.28
N TYR A 17 13.38 -4.54 -11.66
CA TYR A 17 12.89 -4.31 -13.02
C TYR A 17 11.80 -3.25 -13.05
N ILE A 18 11.94 -2.27 -13.93
CA ILE A 18 10.99 -1.17 -14.11
C ILE A 18 10.54 -1.19 -15.55
N ASP A 19 9.26 -1.40 -15.78
CA ASP A 19 8.66 -1.40 -17.11
C ASP A 19 8.58 0.02 -17.70
N ASN A 20 8.10 0.10 -18.94
CA ASN A 20 7.91 1.38 -19.63
C ASN A 20 6.79 2.22 -18.98
N ASN A 21 6.87 3.54 -19.15
CA ASN A 21 5.88 4.51 -18.68
C ASN A 21 5.65 4.49 -17.16
N VAL A 22 6.64 4.08 -16.37
CA VAL A 22 6.60 4.19 -14.90
C VAL A 22 7.14 5.55 -14.50
N GLU A 23 6.37 6.28 -13.69
CA GLU A 23 6.77 7.55 -13.09
C GLU A 23 7.23 7.31 -11.64
N ILE A 24 8.42 7.82 -11.26
CA ILE A 24 8.98 7.65 -9.92
C ILE A 24 9.46 9.01 -9.41
N GLY A 25 8.93 9.44 -8.28
CA GLY A 25 9.27 10.71 -7.64
C GLY A 25 10.67 10.71 -7.00
N GLU A 26 11.18 11.91 -6.81
CA GLU A 26 12.49 12.19 -6.20
C GLU A 26 12.61 11.58 -4.80
N GLY A 27 13.80 11.09 -4.44
CA GLY A 27 14.10 10.51 -3.12
C GLY A 27 13.55 9.11 -2.89
N THR A 28 12.75 8.55 -3.82
CA THR A 28 12.20 7.20 -3.71
C THR A 28 13.30 6.15 -3.87
N LYS A 29 13.21 5.07 -3.06
CA LYS A 29 14.17 3.97 -3.05
C LYS A 29 13.46 2.66 -3.34
N ILE A 30 13.95 1.94 -4.37
CA ILE A 30 13.45 0.63 -4.79
C ILE A 30 14.53 -0.41 -4.54
N TRP A 31 14.23 -1.36 -3.66
CA TRP A 31 15.17 -2.36 -3.20
C TRP A 31 15.19 -3.60 -4.09
N HIS A 32 15.86 -4.66 -3.66
CA HIS A 32 16.20 -5.84 -4.46
C HIS A 32 14.98 -6.59 -5.00
N PHE A 33 15.11 -7.12 -6.21
CA PHE A 33 14.16 -8.06 -6.82
C PHE A 33 12.71 -7.54 -6.92
N THR A 34 12.55 -6.24 -7.01
CA THR A 34 11.24 -5.59 -7.15
C THR A 34 10.91 -5.44 -8.64
N HIS A 35 9.65 -5.72 -9.01
CA HIS A 35 9.15 -5.48 -10.35
C HIS A 35 8.02 -4.46 -10.31
N ILE A 36 8.18 -3.37 -11.08
CA ILE A 36 7.17 -2.32 -11.22
C ILE A 36 6.68 -2.33 -12.65
N LEU A 37 5.40 -2.66 -12.82
CA LEU A 37 4.77 -2.82 -14.12
C LEU A 37 4.36 -1.47 -14.73
N SER A 38 4.06 -1.50 -16.02
CA SER A 38 3.82 -0.31 -16.85
C SER A 38 2.73 0.62 -16.30
N ASN A 39 2.86 1.91 -16.59
CA ASN A 39 1.91 2.99 -16.25
C ASN A 39 1.70 3.19 -14.74
N THR A 40 2.54 2.61 -13.89
CA THR A 40 2.52 2.83 -12.44
C THR A 40 3.07 4.20 -12.11
N LYS A 41 2.45 4.89 -11.14
CA LYS A 41 2.92 6.18 -10.63
C LYS A 41 3.28 6.05 -9.16
N ILE A 42 4.50 6.45 -8.81
CA ILE A 42 5.04 6.43 -7.45
C ILE A 42 5.51 7.83 -7.09
N GLY A 43 5.02 8.35 -5.98
CA GLY A 43 5.37 9.67 -5.46
C GLY A 43 6.81 9.78 -4.95
N LYS A 44 7.09 10.86 -4.22
CA LYS A 44 8.40 11.19 -3.68
C LYS A 44 8.67 10.49 -2.34
N ASN A 45 9.95 10.30 -2.04
CA ASN A 45 10.43 9.81 -0.74
C ASN A 45 9.82 8.47 -0.30
N CYS A 46 9.39 7.63 -1.24
CA CYS A 46 8.88 6.30 -0.96
C CYS A 46 10.02 5.30 -0.68
N SER A 47 9.70 4.25 0.05
CA SER A 47 10.59 3.10 0.24
C SER A 47 9.87 1.82 -0.14
N ILE A 48 10.31 1.22 -1.26
CA ILE A 48 9.74 -0.02 -1.79
C ILE A 48 10.69 -1.16 -1.43
N GLY A 49 10.23 -2.04 -0.57
CA GLY A 49 11.02 -3.15 -0.01
C GLY A 49 11.42 -4.20 -1.04
N GLN A 50 12.13 -5.20 -0.55
CA GLN A 50 12.60 -6.32 -1.38
C GLN A 50 11.45 -7.22 -1.82
N ASN A 51 11.55 -7.77 -3.05
CA ASN A 51 10.59 -8.71 -3.60
C ASN A 51 9.14 -8.17 -3.59
N VAL A 52 8.99 -6.90 -3.94
CA VAL A 52 7.70 -6.25 -4.13
C VAL A 52 7.32 -6.31 -5.61
N SER A 53 6.06 -6.65 -5.90
CA SER A 53 5.50 -6.57 -7.24
C SER A 53 4.41 -5.51 -7.27
N ILE A 54 4.53 -4.53 -8.17
CA ILE A 54 3.53 -3.48 -8.33
C ILE A 54 2.91 -3.61 -9.71
N GLY A 55 1.62 -3.95 -9.74
CA GLY A 55 0.85 -4.17 -10.97
C GLY A 55 0.71 -2.91 -11.82
N PRO A 56 0.21 -3.05 -13.04
CA PRO A 56 0.03 -1.91 -13.92
C PRO A 56 -1.01 -0.93 -13.36
N ASN A 57 -0.90 0.33 -13.74
CA ASN A 57 -1.86 1.39 -13.41
C ASN A 57 -2.06 1.65 -11.89
N VAL A 58 -1.19 1.14 -11.02
CA VAL A 58 -1.22 1.42 -9.57
C VAL A 58 -0.74 2.85 -9.31
N ILE A 59 -1.41 3.55 -8.40
CA ILE A 59 -1.04 4.91 -8.01
C ILE A 59 -0.60 4.91 -6.55
N ILE A 60 0.60 5.42 -6.30
CA ILE A 60 1.21 5.50 -4.98
C ILE A 60 1.62 6.95 -4.72
N GLY A 61 1.14 7.53 -3.63
CA GLY A 61 1.45 8.88 -3.19
C GLY A 61 2.86 9.04 -2.61
N ASP A 62 3.09 10.15 -1.94
CA ASP A 62 4.38 10.48 -1.34
C ASP A 62 4.59 9.82 0.02
N ASN A 63 5.85 9.62 0.41
CA ASN A 63 6.28 9.09 1.72
C ASN A 63 5.72 7.70 2.06
N VAL A 64 5.32 6.91 1.06
CA VAL A 64 4.77 5.56 1.26
C VAL A 64 5.90 4.57 1.57
N LYS A 65 5.67 3.71 2.56
CA LYS A 65 6.59 2.62 2.91
C LYS A 65 5.92 1.28 2.65
N ILE A 66 6.43 0.53 1.68
CA ILE A 66 6.00 -0.83 1.37
C ILE A 66 7.11 -1.77 1.81
N GLN A 67 6.78 -2.67 2.71
CA GLN A 67 7.73 -3.65 3.23
C GLN A 67 7.91 -4.83 2.26
N ASN A 68 8.77 -5.77 2.61
CA ASN A 68 9.15 -6.89 1.75
C ASN A 68 7.98 -7.83 1.42
N ASN A 69 8.06 -8.50 0.27
CA ASN A 69 7.13 -9.56 -0.15
C ASN A 69 5.67 -9.11 -0.29
N VAL A 70 5.44 -7.91 -0.77
CA VAL A 70 4.09 -7.36 -1.01
C VAL A 70 3.82 -7.33 -2.50
N SER A 71 2.60 -7.77 -2.91
CA SER A 71 2.11 -7.61 -4.27
C SER A 71 0.93 -6.64 -4.28
N LEU A 72 1.05 -5.57 -5.07
CA LEU A 72 -0.01 -4.60 -5.30
C LEU A 72 -0.57 -4.81 -6.71
N TYR A 73 -1.87 -5.02 -6.80
CA TYR A 73 -2.53 -5.30 -8.08
C TYR A 73 -3.23 -4.07 -8.66
N GLU A 74 -3.51 -4.13 -9.95
CA GLU A 74 -4.28 -3.11 -10.66
C GLU A 74 -5.60 -2.80 -9.93
N GLY A 75 -5.95 -1.50 -9.87
CA GLY A 75 -7.10 -0.99 -9.13
C GLY A 75 -6.77 -0.52 -7.71
N LEU A 76 -5.52 -0.65 -7.25
CA LEU A 76 -5.11 -0.13 -5.95
C LEU A 76 -4.64 1.33 -6.06
N ILE A 77 -5.15 2.18 -5.17
CA ILE A 77 -4.71 3.55 -4.94
C ILE A 77 -4.19 3.65 -3.51
N VAL A 78 -2.95 4.12 -3.37
CA VAL A 78 -2.29 4.34 -2.08
C VAL A 78 -2.02 5.82 -1.93
N GLU A 79 -2.68 6.48 -0.99
CA GLU A 79 -2.46 7.91 -0.70
C GLU A 79 -1.13 8.12 0.05
N ASN A 80 -0.82 9.38 0.39
CA ASN A 80 0.43 9.75 1.04
C ASN A 80 0.57 9.15 2.45
N ASP A 81 1.81 8.99 2.91
CA ASP A 81 2.17 8.62 4.28
C ASP A 81 1.68 7.22 4.71
N VAL A 82 1.30 6.34 3.77
CA VAL A 82 0.81 4.98 4.05
C VAL A 82 1.95 4.04 4.38
N PHE A 83 1.73 3.17 5.38
CA PHE A 83 2.62 2.05 5.70
C PHE A 83 1.97 0.72 5.33
N ILE A 84 2.67 -0.11 4.57
CA ILE A 84 2.25 -1.48 4.21
C ILE A 84 3.27 -2.46 4.79
N GLY A 85 2.83 -3.25 5.75
CA GLY A 85 3.65 -4.24 6.46
C GLY A 85 4.09 -5.41 5.58
N PRO A 86 5.12 -6.15 6.00
CA PRO A 86 5.67 -7.25 5.20
C PRO A 86 4.64 -8.35 4.96
N SER A 87 4.67 -8.89 3.76
CA SER A 87 3.77 -9.96 3.32
C SER A 87 2.27 -9.65 3.44
N ALA A 88 1.90 -8.37 3.47
CA ALA A 88 0.51 -7.98 3.33
C ALA A 88 -0.02 -8.38 1.95
N VAL A 89 -1.26 -8.86 1.90
CA VAL A 89 -1.90 -9.42 0.70
C VAL A 89 -3.04 -8.52 0.25
N PHE A 90 -3.07 -8.22 -1.04
CA PHE A 90 -4.17 -7.51 -1.68
C PHE A 90 -4.82 -8.41 -2.73
N THR A 91 -6.11 -8.27 -2.96
CA THR A 91 -6.81 -8.89 -4.07
C THR A 91 -7.33 -7.81 -5.02
N ASN A 92 -7.76 -8.17 -6.22
CA ASN A 92 -8.36 -7.23 -7.18
C ASN A 92 -9.67 -7.74 -7.78
N VAL A 93 -9.99 -9.02 -7.59
CA VAL A 93 -11.23 -9.65 -8.02
C VAL A 93 -11.82 -10.51 -6.91
N LEU A 94 -13.15 -10.50 -6.76
CA LEU A 94 -13.83 -11.22 -5.67
C LEU A 94 -13.93 -12.73 -5.91
N ASN A 95 -14.22 -13.13 -7.14
CA ASN A 95 -14.54 -14.53 -7.48
C ASN A 95 -13.63 -15.05 -8.60
N PRO A 96 -12.32 -15.26 -8.36
CA PRO A 96 -11.40 -15.72 -9.40
C PRO A 96 -11.74 -17.14 -9.87
N ARG A 97 -11.58 -17.37 -11.16
CA ARG A 97 -11.65 -18.71 -11.78
C ARG A 97 -10.60 -18.79 -12.88
N ALA A 98 -9.80 -19.85 -12.89
CA ALA A 98 -8.73 -20.00 -13.87
C ALA A 98 -9.24 -20.04 -15.33
N THR A 99 -10.41 -20.61 -15.53
CA THR A 99 -11.02 -20.79 -16.86
C THR A 99 -11.86 -19.60 -17.33
N ILE A 100 -12.08 -18.59 -16.48
CA ILE A 100 -12.94 -17.45 -16.79
C ILE A 100 -12.12 -16.16 -16.58
N SER A 101 -11.92 -15.40 -17.65
CA SER A 101 -11.28 -14.08 -17.55
C SER A 101 -12.21 -13.09 -16.85
N ARG A 102 -11.70 -12.46 -15.78
CA ARG A 102 -12.42 -11.45 -15.00
C ARG A 102 -11.70 -10.11 -14.97
N LYS A 103 -10.89 -9.83 -15.98
CA LYS A 103 -10.11 -8.58 -16.05
C LYS A 103 -10.99 -7.31 -16.01
N ASN A 104 -12.22 -7.39 -16.46
CA ASN A 104 -13.18 -6.28 -16.43
C ASN A 104 -13.94 -6.15 -15.10
N GLU A 105 -13.65 -7.04 -14.13
CA GLU A 105 -14.33 -7.08 -12.82
C GLU A 105 -13.41 -6.63 -11.67
N PHE A 106 -12.26 -6.06 -11.97
CA PHE A 106 -11.34 -5.56 -10.94
C PHE A 106 -12.02 -4.49 -10.10
N LYS A 107 -11.90 -4.64 -8.78
CA LYS A 107 -12.48 -3.71 -7.80
C LYS A 107 -11.41 -2.80 -7.27
N GLN A 108 -11.68 -1.50 -7.31
CA GLN A 108 -10.77 -0.50 -6.77
C GLN A 108 -10.70 -0.60 -5.25
N THR A 109 -9.49 -0.56 -4.71
CA THR A 109 -9.21 -0.47 -3.27
C THR A 109 -8.43 0.81 -3.01
N ILE A 110 -8.78 1.54 -1.94
CA ILE A 110 -8.15 2.82 -1.62
C ILE A 110 -7.58 2.76 -0.21
N LEU A 111 -6.28 2.96 -0.09
CA LEU A 111 -5.59 3.18 1.18
C LEU A 111 -5.47 4.68 1.40
N LYS A 112 -6.23 5.21 2.35
CA LYS A 112 -6.28 6.64 2.66
C LYS A 112 -5.03 7.09 3.42
N LYS A 113 -4.76 8.39 3.36
CA LYS A 113 -3.58 9.04 3.94
C LYS A 113 -3.27 8.53 5.35
N GLY A 114 -2.01 8.15 5.57
CA GLY A 114 -1.47 7.80 6.88
C GLY A 114 -1.98 6.49 7.47
N CYS A 115 -2.80 5.70 6.75
CA CYS A 115 -3.22 4.40 7.25
C CYS A 115 -2.05 3.40 7.29
N SER A 116 -2.17 2.40 8.14
CA SER A 116 -1.17 1.34 8.29
C SER A 116 -1.79 -0.03 8.11
N ILE A 117 -1.15 -0.84 7.26
CA ILE A 117 -1.52 -2.24 7.05
C ILE A 117 -0.48 -3.10 7.77
N GLY A 118 -0.93 -3.92 8.72
CA GLY A 118 -0.07 -4.83 9.49
C GLY A 118 0.49 -5.97 8.66
N ALA A 119 1.56 -6.59 9.17
CA ALA A 119 2.19 -7.75 8.54
C ALA A 119 1.18 -8.89 8.31
N ASN A 120 1.26 -9.56 7.15
CA ASN A 120 0.37 -10.66 6.77
C ASN A 120 -1.14 -10.32 6.79
N ALA A 121 -1.53 -9.07 6.86
CA ALA A 121 -2.93 -8.69 6.72
C ALA A 121 -3.40 -8.91 5.27
N THR A 122 -4.65 -9.33 5.11
CA THR A 122 -5.28 -9.51 3.80
C THR A 122 -6.34 -8.44 3.59
N ILE A 123 -6.24 -7.70 2.49
CA ILE A 123 -7.23 -6.70 2.09
C ILE A 123 -8.00 -7.24 0.90
N VAL A 124 -9.25 -7.62 1.12
CA VAL A 124 -10.17 -7.98 0.04
C VAL A 124 -10.49 -6.72 -0.76
N CYS A 125 -10.52 -6.83 -2.07
CA CYS A 125 -10.71 -5.70 -2.98
C CYS A 125 -12.10 -5.05 -2.86
N GLY A 126 -12.18 -3.78 -3.27
CA GLY A 126 -13.43 -3.02 -3.27
C GLY A 126 -13.67 -2.22 -1.99
N HIS A 127 -12.67 -2.10 -1.12
CA HIS A 127 -12.81 -1.44 0.17
C HIS A 127 -11.92 -0.20 0.32
N ILE A 128 -12.35 0.70 1.20
CA ILE A 128 -11.59 1.89 1.59
C ILE A 128 -11.04 1.65 2.99
N ILE A 129 -9.74 1.84 3.14
CA ILE A 129 -9.05 1.85 4.43
C ILE A 129 -8.86 3.31 4.83
N GLY A 130 -9.56 3.72 5.88
CA GLY A 130 -9.69 5.13 6.29
C GLY A 130 -8.39 5.79 6.72
N GLU A 131 -8.39 7.12 6.76
CA GLU A 131 -7.23 7.92 7.16
C GLU A 131 -6.75 7.54 8.55
N TYR A 132 -5.42 7.38 8.70
CA TYR A 132 -4.76 7.08 9.98
C TYR A 132 -5.30 5.83 10.70
N SER A 133 -6.05 4.97 10.01
CA SER A 133 -6.51 3.70 10.55
C SER A 133 -5.37 2.68 10.61
N LEU A 134 -5.57 1.63 11.38
CA LEU A 134 -4.64 0.51 11.51
C LEU A 134 -5.36 -0.82 11.28
N VAL A 135 -4.98 -1.51 10.23
CA VAL A 135 -5.30 -2.93 10.06
C VAL A 135 -4.24 -3.74 10.82
N ALA A 136 -4.63 -4.47 11.84
CA ALA A 136 -3.70 -5.26 12.65
C ALA A 136 -3.05 -6.39 11.83
N ALA A 137 -1.88 -6.85 12.29
CA ALA A 137 -1.19 -7.96 11.65
C ALA A 137 -2.10 -9.22 11.59
N GLY A 138 -2.09 -9.90 10.45
CA GLY A 138 -2.90 -11.10 10.19
C GLY A 138 -4.41 -10.87 10.05
N ALA A 139 -4.89 -9.64 10.08
CA ALA A 139 -6.32 -9.36 9.92
C ALA A 139 -6.79 -9.54 8.48
N VAL A 140 -8.05 -9.98 8.27
CA VAL A 140 -8.67 -10.12 6.95
C VAL A 140 -9.79 -9.10 6.80
N VAL A 141 -9.52 -8.04 6.04
CA VAL A 141 -10.46 -6.94 5.82
C VAL A 141 -11.44 -7.30 4.71
N THR A 142 -12.73 -7.30 5.05
CA THR A 142 -13.85 -7.62 4.15
C THR A 142 -14.90 -6.51 4.08
N LYS A 143 -14.62 -5.35 4.71
CA LYS A 143 -15.49 -4.16 4.75
C LYS A 143 -14.61 -2.90 4.82
N ASN A 144 -15.20 -1.74 4.57
CA ASN A 144 -14.51 -0.47 4.78
C ASN A 144 -14.06 -0.31 6.23
N VAL A 145 -12.90 0.30 6.41
CA VAL A 145 -12.35 0.68 7.72
C VAL A 145 -12.48 2.19 7.85
N GLY A 146 -13.03 2.65 8.98
CA GLY A 146 -13.22 4.08 9.23
C GLY A 146 -11.90 4.80 9.57
N LYS A 147 -11.97 6.13 9.55
CA LYS A 147 -10.85 6.99 9.95
C LYS A 147 -10.45 6.72 11.41
N ASN A 148 -9.15 6.61 11.67
CA ASN A 148 -8.60 6.36 13.00
C ASN A 148 -9.06 5.05 13.67
N GLU A 149 -9.70 4.15 12.95
CA GLU A 149 -10.10 2.85 13.49
C GLU A 149 -8.94 1.85 13.49
N VAL A 150 -8.90 1.01 14.52
CA VAL A 150 -8.10 -0.22 14.55
C VAL A 150 -9.03 -1.40 14.34
N VAL A 151 -8.73 -2.22 13.32
CA VAL A 151 -9.46 -3.45 13.04
C VAL A 151 -8.55 -4.66 13.19
N VAL A 152 -9.09 -5.75 13.75
CA VAL A 152 -8.35 -6.96 14.09
C VAL A 152 -9.13 -8.22 13.75
N GLY A 153 -8.45 -9.31 13.44
CA GLY A 153 -9.02 -10.65 13.31
C GLY A 153 -9.46 -11.03 11.90
N ASN A 154 -10.11 -12.18 11.79
CA ASN A 154 -10.66 -12.73 10.54
C ASN A 154 -12.09 -13.23 10.78
N PRO A 155 -13.14 -12.54 10.21
CA PRO A 155 -13.02 -11.27 9.50
C PRO A 155 -12.59 -10.13 10.44
N ALA A 156 -11.94 -9.10 9.87
CA ALA A 156 -11.50 -7.93 10.63
C ALA A 156 -12.69 -7.15 11.18
N ILE A 157 -12.68 -6.90 12.48
CA ILE A 157 -13.71 -6.12 13.18
C ILE A 157 -13.08 -4.95 13.91
N TYR A 158 -13.84 -3.88 14.11
CA TYR A 158 -13.44 -2.72 14.92
C TYR A 158 -13.05 -3.16 16.34
N LYS A 159 -11.99 -2.59 16.85
CA LYS A 159 -11.47 -2.90 18.19
C LYS A 159 -11.34 -1.66 19.08
N TRP A 160 -10.68 -0.62 18.59
CA TRP A 160 -10.49 0.66 19.27
C TRP A 160 -10.10 1.77 18.29
N MET A 161 -9.98 3.00 18.81
CA MET A 161 -9.49 4.16 18.05
C MET A 161 -7.99 4.37 18.24
N ILE A 162 -7.33 4.87 17.21
CA ILE A 162 -5.90 5.19 17.20
C ILE A 162 -5.67 6.63 16.73
N CYS A 163 -4.71 7.31 17.33
CA CYS A 163 -4.30 8.63 16.88
C CYS A 163 -3.40 8.55 15.64
N LYS A 164 -3.28 9.64 14.90
CA LYS A 164 -2.32 9.76 13.76
C LYS A 164 -0.87 9.46 14.14
N CYS A 165 -0.46 9.60 15.41
CA CYS A 165 0.87 9.25 15.91
C CYS A 165 1.02 7.78 16.34
N GLY A 166 -0.05 6.97 16.24
CA GLY A 166 -0.04 5.57 16.66
C GLY A 166 -0.42 5.31 18.13
N LYS A 167 -0.76 6.32 18.92
CA LYS A 167 -1.21 6.13 20.32
C LYS A 167 -2.65 5.61 20.34
N ASN A 168 -2.90 4.52 21.07
CA ASN A 168 -4.22 3.92 21.25
C ASN A 168 -5.07 4.73 22.25
N TYR A 169 -6.36 4.88 21.98
CA TYR A 169 -7.30 5.66 22.81
C TYR A 169 -8.49 4.85 23.32
N GLY A 170 -8.45 3.54 23.26
CA GLY A 170 -9.60 2.73 23.67
C GLY A 170 -10.76 2.85 22.68
N ARG A 171 -11.99 2.88 23.18
CA ARG A 171 -13.20 2.96 22.32
C ARG A 171 -13.57 4.40 21.96
N ASP A 172 -13.17 5.37 22.76
CA ASP A 172 -13.52 6.78 22.57
C ASP A 172 -12.29 7.53 22.01
N TYR A 173 -12.51 8.22 20.88
CA TYR A 173 -11.46 9.02 20.27
C TYR A 173 -11.23 10.29 21.08
N VAL A 174 -10.05 10.40 21.66
CA VAL A 174 -9.60 11.63 22.34
C VAL A 174 -8.49 12.28 21.50
N VAL A 175 -8.58 13.57 21.27
CA VAL A 175 -7.52 14.30 20.55
C VAL A 175 -6.20 14.17 21.32
N CYS A 176 -5.18 13.63 20.64
CA CYS A 176 -3.87 13.43 21.24
C CYS A 176 -3.17 14.76 21.52
N GLU A 177 -2.73 14.99 22.74
CA GLU A 177 -2.00 16.22 23.13
C GLU A 177 -0.76 16.45 22.26
N ASN A 178 -0.06 15.37 21.85
CA ASN A 178 1.12 15.44 20.98
C ASN A 178 0.80 15.67 19.50
N CYS A 179 -0.48 15.70 19.14
CA CYS A 179 -0.93 15.79 17.74
C CYS A 179 -1.85 17.01 17.49
N LYS A 180 -2.00 17.87 18.51
CA LYS A 180 -2.73 19.15 18.37
C LYS A 180 -2.04 20.07 17.38
#